data_a3512afdd24d73eff7be8b9ca678d48c
#
_entry.id   a3512afdd24d73eff7be8b9ca678d48c
#
_cell.length_a   1.000
_cell.length_b   1.000
_cell.length_c   1.000
_cell.angle_alpha   90.00
_cell.angle_beta   90.00
_cell.angle_gamma   90.00
#
_symmetry.space_group_name_H-M   'P 1'
#
loop_
_entity.id
_entity.type
_entity.pdbx_description
1 polymer ?
#
loop_
_entity_poly.entity_id
_entity_poly.type
_entity_poly.pdbx_seq_one_letter_code
_entity_poly.pdbx_strand_id
1 'polypeptide(L)'
;MNYTRGIMDANYNQPFFSVLLIFSYGIFCIREPYVNMAYVANAYKEITKYAYIEAGINVVFSIIFVYKFGLNGVAFGTLLSMGFRTGIQVLYLQKRILYRSSGFFLRKFFLYIISSCMGVFLASNLIPYKGDESWIYWIIKATFTTLIMLACNLTSVILINKYENI
;
A
#
# COMPACT_ATOMS: atom_id res chain seq x y z
N MET A 1 13.37 -15.99 -10.02
CA MET A 1 13.19 -17.13 -9.08
C MET A 1 14.46 -17.94 -8.87
N ASN A 2 15.59 -17.26 -8.65
CA ASN A 2 16.87 -17.95 -8.50
C ASN A 2 17.20 -18.33 -7.04
N TYR A 3 16.46 -17.82 -6.05
CA TYR A 3 16.75 -18.06 -4.63
C TYR A 3 16.18 -19.36 -4.07
N THR A 4 15.21 -19.99 -4.75
CA THR A 4 14.52 -21.18 -4.24
C THR A 4 14.86 -22.46 -4.99
N ARG A 5 15.87 -22.43 -5.87
CA ARG A 5 16.37 -23.63 -6.55
C ARG A 5 17.03 -24.56 -5.52
N GLY A 6 16.33 -25.63 -5.16
CA GLY A 6 16.83 -26.65 -4.24
C GLY A 6 16.14 -26.73 -2.88
N ILE A 7 15.24 -25.81 -2.55
CA ILE A 7 14.44 -25.87 -1.33
C ILE A 7 13.08 -26.50 -1.68
N MET A 8 12.82 -27.71 -1.18
CA MET A 8 11.62 -28.49 -1.50
C MET A 8 10.57 -28.52 -0.38
N ASP A 9 10.74 -27.71 0.66
CA ASP A 9 9.89 -27.69 1.84
C ASP A 9 8.57 -26.92 1.64
N ALA A 10 8.54 -25.93 0.72
CA ALA A 10 7.32 -25.18 0.39
C ALA A 10 7.34 -24.63 -1.04
N ASN A 11 6.16 -24.37 -1.60
CA ASN A 11 6.02 -23.66 -2.87
C ASN A 11 6.10 -22.15 -2.63
N TYR A 12 7.29 -21.58 -2.83
CA TYR A 12 7.55 -20.13 -2.66
C TYR A 12 7.08 -19.27 -3.86
N ASN A 13 6.60 -19.91 -4.93
CA ASN A 13 6.06 -19.20 -6.08
C ASN A 13 4.61 -18.78 -5.81
N GLN A 14 4.44 -17.75 -5.00
CA GLN A 14 3.14 -17.24 -4.59
C GLN A 14 2.97 -15.77 -5.04
N PRO A 15 2.75 -15.52 -6.34
CA PRO A 15 2.63 -14.14 -6.85
C PRO A 15 1.47 -13.39 -6.21
N PHE A 16 0.39 -14.09 -5.90
CA PHE A 16 -0.78 -13.49 -5.26
C PHE A 16 -0.48 -13.00 -3.83
N PHE A 17 0.31 -13.74 -3.06
CA PHE A 17 0.80 -13.32 -1.74
C PHE A 17 1.58 -12.00 -1.82
N SER A 18 2.50 -11.91 -2.79
CA SER A 18 3.31 -10.70 -3.00
C SER A 18 2.45 -9.49 -3.37
N VAL A 19 1.45 -9.68 -4.22
CA VAL A 19 0.49 -8.63 -4.59
C VAL A 19 -0.28 -8.13 -3.36
N LEU A 20 -0.79 -9.02 -2.52
CA LEU A 20 -1.50 -8.65 -1.28
C LEU A 20 -0.61 -7.85 -0.32
N LEU A 21 0.65 -8.24 -0.18
CA LEU A 21 1.61 -7.51 0.66
C LEU A 21 1.89 -6.11 0.10
N ILE A 22 2.05 -5.97 -1.22
CA ILE A 22 2.25 -4.66 -1.86
C ILE A 22 1.05 -3.74 -1.58
N PHE A 23 -0.18 -4.24 -1.71
CA PHE A 23 -1.38 -3.47 -1.35
C PHE A 23 -1.42 -3.08 0.13
N SER A 24 -1.06 -4.00 1.02
CA SER A 24 -0.98 -3.72 2.46
C SER A 24 0.02 -2.61 2.77
N TYR A 25 1.20 -2.66 2.16
CA TYR A 25 2.21 -1.60 2.27
C TYR A 25 1.76 -0.27 1.66
N GLY A 26 1.02 -0.31 0.55
CA GLY A 26 0.42 0.90 -0.03
C GLY A 26 -0.53 1.59 0.94
N ILE A 27 -1.39 0.83 1.62
CA ILE A 27 -2.29 1.36 2.67
C ILE A 27 -1.49 1.93 3.84
N PHE A 28 -0.41 1.27 4.26
CA PHE A 28 0.49 1.76 5.30
C PHE A 28 1.10 3.12 4.92
N CYS A 29 1.66 3.26 3.72
CA CYS A 29 2.24 4.52 3.25
C CYS A 29 1.22 5.67 3.23
N ILE A 30 -0.02 5.40 2.84
CA ILE A 30 -1.10 6.41 2.84
C ILE A 30 -1.46 6.85 4.26
N ARG A 31 -1.34 5.96 5.24
CA ARG A 31 -1.62 6.24 6.65
C ARG A 31 -0.54 7.10 7.31
N GLU A 32 0.74 6.95 6.95
CA GLU A 32 1.87 7.59 7.63
C GLU A 32 1.73 9.11 7.84
N PRO A 33 1.32 9.94 6.86
CA PRO A 33 1.10 11.35 7.08
C PRO A 33 0.07 11.65 8.19
N TYR A 34 -0.97 10.83 8.28
CA TYR A 34 -2.02 10.97 9.30
C TYR A 34 -1.51 10.57 10.68
N VAL A 35 -0.66 9.53 10.76
CA VAL A 35 0.01 9.15 12.01
C VAL A 35 0.88 10.30 12.52
N ASN A 36 1.70 10.88 11.65
CA ASN A 36 2.57 12.00 11.99
C ASN A 36 1.79 13.23 12.45
N MET A 37 0.69 13.58 11.78
CA MET A 37 -0.21 14.65 12.21
C MET A 37 -0.81 14.39 13.60
N ALA A 38 -1.18 13.14 13.88
CA ALA A 38 -1.73 12.79 15.19
C ALA A 38 -0.65 12.85 16.30
N TYR A 39 0.61 12.58 15.99
CA TYR A 39 1.72 12.79 16.92
C TYR A 39 1.90 14.29 17.23
N VAL A 40 1.90 15.15 16.23
CA VAL A 40 1.98 16.61 16.42
C VAL A 40 0.81 17.14 17.27
N ALA A 41 -0.38 16.54 17.13
CA ALA A 41 -1.57 16.88 17.90
C ALA A 41 -1.62 16.24 19.31
N ASN A 42 -0.54 15.60 19.77
CA ASN A 42 -0.44 14.89 21.07
C ASN A 42 -1.52 13.79 21.28
N ALA A 43 -2.04 13.21 20.20
CA ALA A 43 -3.07 12.17 20.24
C ALA A 43 -2.48 10.75 20.41
N TYR A 44 -1.41 10.60 21.20
CA TYR A 44 -0.67 9.33 21.36
C TYR A 44 -1.54 8.18 21.86
N LYS A 45 -2.43 8.45 22.83
CA LYS A 45 -3.30 7.42 23.43
C LYS A 45 -4.21 6.78 22.38
N GLU A 46 -4.78 7.58 21.50
CA GLU A 46 -5.68 7.09 20.46
C GLU A 46 -4.92 6.30 19.38
N ILE A 47 -3.75 6.78 18.97
CA ILE A 47 -2.91 6.07 17.99
C ILE A 47 -2.50 4.70 18.53
N THR A 48 -2.05 4.63 19.78
CA THR A 48 -1.63 3.40 20.45
C THR A 48 -2.81 2.43 20.60
N LYS A 49 -3.99 2.92 20.97
CA LYS A 49 -5.21 2.12 21.06
C LYS A 49 -5.55 1.46 19.71
N TYR A 50 -5.54 2.22 18.62
CA TYR A 50 -5.82 1.67 17.29
C TYR A 50 -4.74 0.70 16.81
N ALA A 51 -3.48 0.85 17.26
CA ALA A 51 -2.42 -0.11 16.96
C ALA A 51 -2.66 -1.47 17.64
N TYR A 52 -3.10 -1.48 18.89
CA TYR A 52 -3.47 -2.74 19.57
C TYR A 52 -4.67 -3.41 18.94
N ILE A 53 -5.69 -2.64 18.53
CA ILE A 53 -6.85 -3.19 17.82
C ILE A 53 -6.43 -3.79 16.48
N GLU A 54 -5.58 -3.11 15.70
CA GLU A 54 -5.01 -3.65 14.45
C GLU A 54 -4.30 -4.97 14.67
N ALA A 55 -3.42 -5.04 15.70
CA ALA A 55 -2.69 -6.27 16.01
C ALA A 55 -3.65 -7.43 16.37
N GLY A 56 -4.67 -7.16 17.18
CA GLY A 56 -5.69 -8.17 17.51
C GLY A 56 -6.48 -8.65 16.30
N ILE A 57 -6.94 -7.73 15.46
CA ILE A 57 -7.63 -8.04 14.20
C ILE A 57 -6.73 -8.88 13.29
N ASN A 58 -5.46 -8.49 13.13
CA ASN A 58 -4.51 -9.21 12.29
C ASN A 58 -4.34 -10.65 12.75
N VAL A 59 -4.11 -10.88 14.04
CA VAL A 59 -3.95 -12.24 14.59
C VAL A 59 -5.20 -13.08 14.35
N VAL A 60 -6.38 -12.56 14.71
CA VAL A 60 -7.64 -13.29 14.57
C VAL A 60 -7.93 -13.64 13.11
N PHE A 61 -7.87 -12.68 12.20
CA PHE A 61 -8.16 -12.95 10.79
C PHE A 61 -7.08 -13.78 10.11
N SER A 62 -5.81 -13.61 10.48
CA SER A 62 -4.72 -14.47 9.96
C SER A 62 -4.94 -15.93 10.36
N ILE A 63 -5.31 -16.21 11.59
CA ILE A 63 -5.60 -17.58 12.04
C ILE A 63 -6.79 -18.16 11.25
N ILE A 64 -7.90 -17.41 11.13
CA ILE A 64 -9.10 -17.88 10.43
C ILE A 64 -8.81 -18.15 8.95
N PHE A 65 -8.07 -17.24 8.29
CA PHE A 65 -7.83 -17.36 6.85
C PHE A 65 -6.72 -18.33 6.50
N VAL A 66 -5.75 -18.57 7.40
CA VAL A 66 -4.70 -19.58 7.18
C VAL A 66 -5.33 -20.97 6.96
N TYR A 67 -6.37 -21.33 7.71
CA TYR A 67 -7.03 -22.63 7.54
C TYR A 67 -7.67 -22.81 6.15
N LYS A 68 -8.10 -21.72 5.48
CA LYS A 68 -8.76 -21.79 4.18
C LYS A 68 -7.83 -21.51 3.00
N PHE A 69 -6.92 -20.57 3.17
CA PHE A 69 -6.09 -20.00 2.08
C PHE A 69 -4.59 -20.19 2.29
N GLY A 70 -4.17 -20.91 3.35
CA GLY A 70 -2.76 -21.09 3.66
C GLY A 70 -2.03 -19.77 3.83
N LEU A 71 -0.84 -19.65 3.25
CA LEU A 71 0.00 -18.44 3.34
C LEU A 71 -0.71 -17.17 2.85
N ASN A 72 -1.52 -17.27 1.80
CA ASN A 72 -2.30 -16.14 1.29
C ASN A 72 -3.30 -15.62 2.34
N GLY A 73 -3.78 -16.47 3.24
CA GLY A 73 -4.67 -16.10 4.32
C GLY A 73 -4.03 -15.11 5.31
N VAL A 74 -2.74 -15.28 5.60
CA VAL A 74 -2.00 -14.34 6.45
C VAL A 74 -1.95 -12.95 5.81
N ALA A 75 -1.66 -12.89 4.50
CA ALA A 75 -1.62 -11.63 3.78
C ALA A 75 -2.99 -10.95 3.72
N PHE A 76 -4.08 -11.70 3.59
CA PHE A 76 -5.44 -11.18 3.69
C PHE A 76 -5.75 -10.62 5.08
N GLY A 77 -5.37 -11.31 6.14
CA GLY A 77 -5.52 -10.82 7.52
C GLY A 77 -4.79 -9.50 7.73
N THR A 78 -3.56 -9.40 7.22
CA THR A 78 -2.74 -8.18 7.26
C THR A 78 -3.40 -7.03 6.48
N LEU A 79 -3.87 -7.29 5.26
CA LEU A 79 -4.54 -6.28 4.43
C LEU A 79 -5.80 -5.73 5.11
N LEU A 80 -6.64 -6.59 5.68
CA LEU A 80 -7.86 -6.19 6.39
C LEU A 80 -7.56 -5.37 7.64
N SER A 81 -6.60 -5.81 8.46
CA SER A 81 -6.25 -5.10 9.70
C SER A 81 -5.65 -3.72 9.42
N MET A 82 -4.77 -3.61 8.42
CA MET A 82 -4.21 -2.33 7.98
C MET A 82 -5.27 -1.40 7.39
N GLY A 83 -6.17 -1.92 6.57
CA GLY A 83 -7.29 -1.16 6.01
C GLY A 83 -8.22 -0.62 7.10
N PHE A 84 -8.59 -1.46 8.06
CA PHE A 84 -9.43 -1.08 9.19
C PHE A 84 -8.80 0.05 10.02
N ARG A 85 -7.54 -0.11 10.44
CA ARG A 85 -6.83 0.93 11.20
C ARG A 85 -6.71 2.22 10.42
N THR A 86 -6.34 2.17 9.13
CA THR A 86 -6.21 3.35 8.29
C THR A 86 -7.54 4.09 8.20
N GLY A 87 -8.65 3.38 7.97
CA GLY A 87 -9.98 3.97 7.91
C GLY A 87 -10.36 4.69 9.21
N ILE A 88 -10.24 4.03 10.35
CA ILE A 88 -10.57 4.63 11.66
C ILE A 88 -9.65 5.82 11.96
N GLN A 89 -8.37 5.70 11.72
CA GLN A 89 -7.40 6.75 12.04
C GLN A 89 -7.61 7.99 11.17
N VAL A 90 -7.87 7.83 9.88
CA VAL A 90 -8.21 8.92 8.98
C VAL A 90 -9.51 9.61 9.42
N LEU A 91 -10.55 8.85 9.73
CA LEU A 91 -11.83 9.40 10.21
C LEU A 91 -11.67 10.14 11.54
N TYR A 92 -10.88 9.60 12.45
CA TYR A 92 -10.59 10.25 13.74
C TYR A 92 -9.91 11.61 13.53
N LEU A 93 -8.83 11.65 12.74
CA LEU A 93 -8.11 12.89 12.47
C LEU A 93 -8.97 13.93 11.77
N GLN A 94 -9.72 13.52 10.75
CA GLN A 94 -10.56 14.44 9.99
C GLN A 94 -11.64 15.07 10.85
N LYS A 95 -12.26 14.30 11.76
CA LYS A 95 -13.33 14.81 12.64
C LYS A 95 -12.82 15.60 13.84
N ARG A 96 -11.68 15.20 14.43
CA ARG A 96 -11.21 15.71 15.72
C ARG A 96 -10.09 16.73 15.63
N ILE A 97 -9.29 16.69 14.57
CA ILE A 97 -8.06 17.47 14.45
C ILE A 97 -8.12 18.41 13.25
N LEU A 98 -8.47 17.88 12.07
CA LEU A 98 -8.45 18.67 10.84
C LEU A 98 -9.77 19.38 10.52
N TYR A 99 -10.88 18.95 11.15
CA TYR A 99 -12.24 19.45 10.87
C TYR A 99 -12.58 19.50 9.37
N ARG A 100 -12.12 18.49 8.62
CA ARG A 100 -12.19 18.42 7.16
C ARG A 100 -13.09 17.27 6.71
N SER A 101 -13.78 17.44 5.57
CA SER A 101 -14.65 16.40 5.01
C SER A 101 -13.86 15.15 4.62
N SER A 102 -14.39 13.96 4.96
CA SER A 102 -13.80 12.66 4.58
C SER A 102 -13.76 12.45 3.05
N GLY A 103 -14.59 13.14 2.29
CA GLY A 103 -14.59 13.10 0.83
C GLY A 103 -13.28 13.59 0.20
N PHE A 104 -12.58 14.50 0.87
CA PHE A 104 -11.28 14.98 0.42
C PHE A 104 -10.21 13.90 0.42
N PHE A 105 -10.18 13.06 1.45
CA PHE A 105 -9.28 11.91 1.52
C PHE A 105 -9.59 10.89 0.41
N LEU A 106 -10.85 10.52 0.26
CA LEU A 106 -11.28 9.57 -0.76
C LEU A 106 -10.93 10.05 -2.17
N ARG A 107 -11.17 11.33 -2.48
CA ARG A 107 -10.82 11.91 -3.77
C ARG A 107 -9.32 11.80 -4.05
N LYS A 108 -8.45 12.19 -3.10
CA LYS A 108 -6.99 12.07 -3.26
C LYS A 108 -6.55 10.60 -3.38
N PHE A 109 -7.12 9.73 -2.58
CA PHE A 109 -6.85 8.30 -2.62
C PHE A 109 -7.13 7.69 -4.00
N PHE A 110 -8.31 7.96 -4.57
CA PHE A 110 -8.66 7.46 -5.90
C PHE A 110 -7.77 8.06 -7.00
N LEU A 111 -7.41 9.33 -6.92
CA LEU A 111 -6.51 9.95 -7.89
C LEU A 111 -5.12 9.33 -7.88
N TYR A 112 -4.57 9.02 -6.71
CA TYR A 112 -3.29 8.32 -6.61
C TYR A 112 -3.35 6.89 -7.12
N ILE A 113 -4.44 6.16 -6.88
CA ILE A 113 -4.63 4.82 -7.45
C ILE A 113 -4.66 4.89 -8.98
N ILE A 114 -5.46 5.80 -9.55
CA ILE A 114 -5.57 5.95 -11.01
C ILE A 114 -4.22 6.32 -11.62
N SER A 115 -3.51 7.29 -11.02
CA SER A 115 -2.17 7.69 -11.44
C SER A 115 -1.17 6.53 -11.39
N SER A 116 -1.20 5.73 -10.32
CA SER A 116 -0.33 4.58 -10.17
C SER A 116 -0.65 3.47 -11.18
N CYS A 117 -1.92 3.18 -11.42
CA CYS A 117 -2.35 2.23 -12.46
C CYS A 117 -1.90 2.68 -13.85
N MET A 118 -2.03 3.97 -14.16
CA MET A 118 -1.57 4.54 -15.42
C MET A 118 -0.05 4.45 -15.56
N GLY A 119 0.71 4.69 -14.49
CA GLY A 119 2.16 4.54 -14.45
C GLY A 119 2.61 3.10 -14.70
N VAL A 120 1.94 2.11 -14.08
CA VAL A 120 2.21 0.68 -14.33
C VAL A 120 1.90 0.30 -15.78
N PHE A 121 0.77 0.75 -16.30
CA PHE A 121 0.37 0.49 -17.69
C PHE A 121 1.39 1.07 -18.69
N LEU A 122 1.83 2.31 -18.50
CA LEU A 122 2.87 2.93 -19.32
C LEU A 122 4.20 2.18 -19.21
N ALA A 123 4.63 1.84 -18.00
CA ALA A 123 5.87 1.11 -17.78
C ALA A 123 5.85 -0.28 -18.44
N SER A 124 4.74 -1.01 -18.38
CA SER A 124 4.60 -2.33 -18.98
C SER A 124 4.64 -2.29 -20.53
N ASN A 125 4.14 -1.23 -21.14
CA ASN A 125 4.18 -1.05 -22.59
C ASN A 125 5.56 -0.60 -23.10
N LEU A 126 6.27 0.23 -22.31
CA LEU A 126 7.59 0.74 -22.68
C LEU A 126 8.70 -0.29 -22.49
N ILE A 127 8.55 -1.17 -21.50
CA ILE A 127 9.59 -2.14 -21.13
C ILE A 127 8.97 -3.55 -21.11
N PRO A 128 8.88 -4.22 -22.28
CA PRO A 128 8.29 -5.56 -22.37
C PRO A 128 9.10 -6.57 -21.56
N TYR A 129 8.38 -7.50 -20.90
CA TYR A 129 8.99 -8.59 -20.15
C TYR A 129 9.59 -9.63 -21.12
N LYS A 130 10.90 -9.92 -20.96
CA LYS A 130 11.59 -11.05 -21.59
C LYS A 130 11.95 -12.05 -20.51
N GLY A 131 11.48 -13.28 -20.63
CA GLY A 131 11.44 -14.29 -19.55
C GLY A 131 12.76 -14.72 -18.92
N ASP A 132 13.92 -14.54 -19.57
CA ASP A 132 15.26 -14.91 -19.08
C ASP A 132 16.17 -13.67 -18.98
N GLU A 133 15.89 -12.84 -17.99
CA GLU A 133 16.60 -11.57 -17.84
C GLU A 133 17.78 -11.68 -16.85
N SER A 134 18.93 -11.12 -17.23
CA SER A 134 20.08 -10.91 -16.34
C SER A 134 19.70 -9.99 -15.17
N TRP A 135 20.33 -10.15 -14.01
CA TRP A 135 20.16 -9.29 -12.83
C TRP A 135 20.33 -7.79 -13.15
N ILE A 136 21.26 -7.46 -14.03
CA ILE A 136 21.53 -6.09 -14.47
C ILE A 136 20.29 -5.51 -15.19
N TYR A 137 19.70 -6.28 -16.10
CA TYR A 137 18.51 -5.86 -16.83
C TYR A 137 17.31 -5.68 -15.89
N TRP A 138 17.16 -6.55 -14.89
CA TRP A 138 16.12 -6.41 -13.87
C TRP A 138 16.27 -5.11 -13.06
N ILE A 139 17.51 -4.74 -12.64
CA ILE A 139 17.77 -3.50 -11.93
C ILE A 139 17.45 -2.28 -12.79
N ILE A 140 17.89 -2.28 -14.05
CA ILE A 140 17.61 -1.20 -14.99
C ILE A 140 16.09 -1.02 -15.16
N LYS A 141 15.38 -2.12 -15.37
CA LYS A 141 13.93 -2.13 -15.52
C LYS A 141 13.21 -1.59 -14.27
N ALA A 142 13.61 -2.05 -13.08
CA ALA A 142 13.06 -1.56 -11.82
C ALA A 142 13.28 -0.04 -11.66
N THR A 143 14.47 0.46 -11.99
CA THR A 143 14.80 1.88 -11.92
C THR A 143 13.94 2.71 -12.89
N PHE A 144 13.83 2.29 -14.15
CA PHE A 144 12.98 2.98 -15.14
C PHE A 144 11.51 2.97 -14.75
N THR A 145 10.99 1.84 -14.30
CA THR A 145 9.61 1.73 -13.82
C THR A 145 9.34 2.67 -12.66
N THR A 146 10.27 2.74 -11.70
CA THR A 146 10.16 3.65 -10.55
C THR A 146 10.16 5.12 -10.99
N LEU A 147 11.01 5.50 -11.95
CA LEU A 147 11.07 6.87 -12.48
C LEU A 147 9.76 7.25 -13.19
N ILE A 148 9.20 6.36 -14.01
CA ILE A 148 7.90 6.58 -14.69
C ILE A 148 6.78 6.76 -13.64
N MET A 149 6.74 5.90 -12.61
CA MET A 149 5.77 5.99 -11.54
C MET A 149 5.88 7.30 -10.75
N LEU A 150 7.11 7.74 -10.45
CA LEU A 150 7.35 9.04 -9.80
C LEU A 150 6.87 10.20 -10.66
N ALA A 151 7.17 10.20 -11.96
CA ALA A 151 6.73 11.25 -12.87
C ALA A 151 5.19 11.33 -12.95
N CYS A 152 4.50 10.19 -13.07
CA CYS A 152 3.03 10.14 -13.09
C CYS A 152 2.41 10.64 -11.76
N ASN A 153 3.00 10.28 -10.64
CA ASN A 153 2.50 10.74 -9.34
C ASN A 153 2.78 12.24 -9.10
N LEU A 154 3.94 12.76 -9.51
CA LEU A 154 4.27 14.19 -9.40
C LEU A 154 3.33 15.04 -10.26
N THR A 155 3.03 14.64 -11.50
CA THR A 155 2.06 15.34 -12.35
C THR A 155 0.67 15.38 -11.72
N SER A 156 0.24 14.28 -11.10
CA SER A 156 -1.04 14.21 -10.36
C SER A 156 -1.06 15.17 -9.17
N VAL A 157 0.03 15.27 -8.40
CA VAL A 157 0.15 16.21 -7.27
C VAL A 157 0.06 17.65 -7.75
N ILE A 158 0.78 17.99 -8.83
CA ILE A 158 0.77 19.34 -9.39
C ILE A 158 -0.64 19.72 -9.87
N LEU A 159 -1.32 18.82 -10.55
CA LEU A 159 -2.70 19.02 -11.01
C LEU A 159 -3.66 19.24 -9.83
N ILE A 160 -3.58 18.42 -8.80
CA ILE A 160 -4.43 18.54 -7.60
C ILE A 160 -4.20 19.90 -6.94
N ASN A 161 -2.94 20.30 -6.72
CA ASN A 161 -2.62 21.56 -6.07
C ASN A 161 -3.08 22.77 -6.89
N LYS A 162 -3.02 22.69 -8.22
CA LYS A 162 -3.53 23.75 -9.10
C LYS A 162 -5.05 23.92 -8.99
N TYR A 163 -5.79 22.82 -8.81
CA TYR A 163 -7.25 22.87 -8.64
C TYR A 163 -7.69 23.24 -7.22
N GLU A 164 -6.84 23.07 -6.22
CA GLU A 164 -7.14 23.44 -4.83
C GLU A 164 -6.82 24.92 -4.52
N ASN A 165 -6.00 25.58 -5.34
CA ASN A 165 -5.65 27.00 -5.21
C ASN A 165 -6.54 27.93 -6.04
N ILE A 166 -7.61 27.41 -6.66
CA ILE A 166 -8.68 28.13 -7.33
C ILE A 166 -9.95 27.98 -6.49
#